data_e0b237e76a95daff1d211c0bba9065aa
#
_entry.id   e0b237e76a95daff1d211c0bba9065aa
#
_cell.length_a   1.000
_cell.length_b   1.000
_cell.length_c   1.000
_cell.angle_alpha   90.00
_cell.angle_beta   90.00
_cell.angle_gamma   90.00
#
_symmetry.space_group_name_H-M   'P 1'
#
loop_
_entity.id
_entity.type
_entity.pdbx_description
1 polymer ?
#
loop_
_entity_poly.entity_id
_entity_poly.type
_entity_poly.pdbx_seq_one_letter_code
_entity_poly.pdbx_strand_id
1 'polypeptide(L)'
;MRVFASTLGFLLVHGAVVADMATQCPISYPTEKLLGPDYPASGNWFGSEELAVNLPHYGIWSVTKEDALIAIKLFWRSAGFEPGMEKGLDVSVRSVNDPEQTAVVTRPTNAHAPDLGGWAMLVGIDFPGTGCWEITGTYDEQSLSFVVQTVEVEEYKRIVKELAGNSKASD
;
A
#
# COMPACT_ATOMS: atom_id res chain seq x y z
N MET A 1 -18.74 -55.75 53.54
CA MET A 1 -19.05 -54.31 53.30
C MET A 1 -17.92 -53.79 52.44
N ARG A 2 -18.08 -53.65 51.13
CA ARG A 2 -17.06 -53.14 50.20
C ARG A 2 -17.56 -51.84 49.65
N VAL A 3 -16.84 -50.76 49.91
CA VAL A 3 -17.11 -49.43 49.46
C VAL A 3 -16.39 -49.23 48.13
N PHE A 4 -17.13 -48.99 47.02
CA PHE A 4 -16.57 -48.60 45.73
C PHE A 4 -16.47 -47.07 45.69
N ALA A 5 -15.23 -46.56 45.56
CA ALA A 5 -14.99 -45.15 45.30
C ALA A 5 -14.98 -44.95 43.76
N SER A 6 -15.95 -44.22 43.24
CA SER A 6 -16.00 -43.78 41.83
C SER A 6 -15.18 -42.49 41.70
N THR A 7 -14.09 -42.56 40.98
CA THR A 7 -13.30 -41.37 40.61
C THR A 7 -13.87 -40.79 39.32
N LEU A 8 -14.49 -39.61 39.39
CA LEU A 8 -14.99 -38.85 38.27
C LEU A 8 -13.82 -38.08 37.65
N GLY A 9 -13.35 -38.55 36.50
CA GLY A 9 -12.30 -37.85 35.72
C GLY A 9 -12.87 -36.66 34.95
N PHE A 10 -12.44 -35.46 35.32
CA PHE A 10 -12.77 -34.22 34.63
C PHE A 10 -11.81 -34.09 33.39
N LEU A 11 -12.34 -34.32 32.19
CA LEU A 11 -11.64 -34.03 30.93
C LEU A 11 -11.69 -32.51 30.68
N LEU A 12 -10.59 -31.82 30.97
CA LEU A 12 -10.34 -30.46 30.52
C LEU A 12 -10.09 -30.46 29.00
N VAL A 13 -11.11 -30.13 28.24
CA VAL A 13 -10.94 -29.80 26.82
C VAL A 13 -10.26 -28.44 26.74
N HIS A 14 -8.96 -28.44 26.51
CA HIS A 14 -8.23 -27.22 26.12
C HIS A 14 -8.60 -26.91 24.67
N GLY A 15 -9.62 -26.07 24.50
CA GLY A 15 -9.87 -25.40 23.24
C GLY A 15 -8.67 -24.49 22.92
N ALA A 16 -7.86 -24.90 21.96
CA ALA A 16 -6.89 -24.02 21.35
C ALA A 16 -7.67 -22.88 20.69
N VAL A 17 -7.66 -21.69 21.29
CA VAL A 17 -8.04 -20.45 20.64
C VAL A 17 -6.97 -20.21 19.59
N VAL A 18 -7.22 -20.66 18.36
CA VAL A 18 -6.48 -20.21 17.20
C VAL A 18 -6.85 -18.73 17.09
N ALA A 19 -6.04 -17.86 17.65
CA ALA A 19 -6.12 -16.43 17.35
C ALA A 19 -5.99 -16.31 15.85
N ASP A 20 -7.08 -15.93 15.20
CA ASP A 20 -7.09 -15.48 13.81
C ASP A 20 -6.21 -14.24 13.78
N MET A 21 -4.93 -14.46 13.51
CA MET A 21 -4.01 -13.40 13.12
C MET A 21 -4.45 -13.02 11.70
N ALA A 22 -5.52 -12.22 11.61
CA ALA A 22 -5.78 -11.44 10.42
C ALA A 22 -4.46 -10.75 10.10
N THR A 23 -3.83 -11.18 9.01
CA THR A 23 -2.49 -10.77 8.63
C THR A 23 -2.57 -9.27 8.41
N GLN A 24 -2.05 -8.50 9.37
CA GLN A 24 -2.07 -7.04 9.29
C GLN A 24 -1.34 -6.66 8.01
N CYS A 25 -1.96 -5.83 7.18
CA CYS A 25 -1.37 -5.41 5.91
C CYS A 25 0.02 -4.78 6.16
N PRO A 26 1.11 -5.31 5.60
CA PRO A 26 2.46 -4.80 5.82
C PRO A 26 2.72 -3.56 4.97
N ILE A 27 2.03 -2.46 5.28
CA ILE A 27 2.03 -1.22 4.51
C ILE A 27 3.46 -0.66 4.40
N SER A 28 3.84 -0.24 3.19
CA SER A 28 5.07 0.50 2.93
C SER A 28 4.87 1.99 3.22
N TYR A 29 5.83 2.58 3.92
CA TYR A 29 5.83 4.01 4.26
C TYR A 29 6.88 4.76 3.45
N PRO A 30 6.63 6.05 3.12
CA PRO A 30 7.63 6.89 2.48
C PRO A 30 8.96 6.89 3.23
N THR A 31 10.06 6.91 2.50
CA THR A 31 11.42 6.96 3.04
C THR A 31 11.92 8.41 3.09
N GLU A 32 12.12 8.95 4.28
CA GLU A 32 12.38 10.38 4.48
C GLU A 32 13.72 10.91 3.96
N LYS A 33 14.67 10.07 3.52
CA LYS A 33 16.06 10.55 3.33
C LYS A 33 16.89 9.93 2.22
N LEU A 34 16.37 9.10 1.35
CA LEU A 34 17.20 8.37 0.38
C LEU A 34 17.18 8.95 -1.04
N LEU A 35 16.45 10.03 -1.23
CA LEU A 35 16.27 10.61 -2.55
C LEU A 35 17.14 11.85 -2.70
N GLY A 36 17.82 11.96 -3.83
CA GLY A 36 18.71 13.08 -4.15
C GLY A 36 18.00 14.44 -4.22
N PRO A 37 18.76 15.51 -4.53
CA PRO A 37 18.24 16.88 -4.50
C PRO A 37 17.09 17.15 -5.46
N ASP A 38 16.87 16.27 -6.45
CA ASP A 38 15.81 16.39 -7.45
C ASP A 38 14.43 15.98 -6.93
N TYR A 39 14.37 15.43 -5.72
CA TYR A 39 13.11 15.03 -5.10
C TYR A 39 12.72 16.05 -4.03
N PRO A 40 11.55 16.68 -4.14
CA PRO A 40 11.11 17.65 -3.15
C PRO A 40 10.85 16.95 -1.80
N ALA A 41 11.29 17.61 -0.73
CA ALA A 41 11.12 17.14 0.65
C ALA A 41 9.64 16.99 1.06
N SER A 42 8.74 17.68 0.37
CA SER A 42 7.28 17.59 0.58
C SER A 42 6.64 16.36 -0.05
N GLY A 43 7.38 15.60 -0.87
CA GLY A 43 6.87 14.39 -1.52
C GLY A 43 6.95 13.18 -0.60
N ASN A 44 5.90 12.36 -0.61
CA ASN A 44 5.88 11.07 0.09
C ASN A 44 6.53 9.99 -0.79
N TRP A 45 7.81 10.14 -1.08
CA TRP A 45 8.53 9.25 -1.98
C TRP A 45 8.96 7.97 -1.28
N PHE A 46 8.85 6.87 -2.00
CA PHE A 46 9.33 5.54 -1.61
C PHE A 46 10.20 4.96 -2.72
N GLY A 47 11.33 4.36 -2.36
CA GLY A 47 12.27 3.75 -3.30
C GLY A 47 13.66 4.39 -3.24
N SER A 48 14.33 4.50 -4.39
CA SER A 48 15.68 5.07 -4.54
C SER A 48 15.70 6.12 -5.67
N GLU A 49 16.88 6.72 -5.91
CA GLU A 49 17.06 7.65 -7.04
C GLU A 49 16.85 6.97 -8.39
N GLU A 50 17.19 5.68 -8.49
CA GLU A 50 17.05 4.91 -9.71
C GLU A 50 15.59 4.63 -10.06
N LEU A 51 14.75 4.37 -9.05
CA LEU A 51 13.31 4.22 -9.23
C LEU A 51 12.57 4.56 -7.94
N ALA A 52 11.70 5.54 -7.99
CA ALA A 52 10.88 5.98 -6.87
C ALA A 52 9.42 6.18 -7.26
N VAL A 53 8.54 6.04 -6.29
CA VAL A 53 7.11 6.27 -6.43
C VAL A 53 6.62 7.22 -5.33
N ASN A 54 5.69 8.11 -5.67
CA ASN A 54 5.02 8.96 -4.68
C ASN A 54 3.84 8.21 -4.07
N LEU A 55 3.92 7.89 -2.77
CA LEU A 55 2.91 7.15 -2.03
C LEU A 55 1.90 8.09 -1.33
N PRO A 56 0.69 7.62 -1.04
CA PRO A 56 -0.19 8.31 -0.10
C PRO A 56 0.47 8.39 1.29
N HIS A 57 0.18 9.44 2.02
CA HIS A 57 0.87 9.79 3.28
C HIS A 57 0.98 8.64 4.29
N TYR A 58 0.00 7.74 4.35
CA TYR A 58 0.00 6.61 5.28
C TYR A 58 0.01 5.25 4.57
N GLY A 59 0.32 5.20 3.27
CA GLY A 59 0.21 3.97 2.49
C GLY A 59 -1.22 3.45 2.35
N ILE A 60 -2.23 4.30 2.64
CA ILE A 60 -3.64 3.94 2.65
C ILE A 60 -4.39 4.78 1.64
N TRP A 61 -5.23 4.14 0.84
CA TRP A 61 -6.13 4.78 -0.12
C TRP A 61 -7.59 4.46 0.16
N SER A 62 -8.47 5.44 -0.09
CA SER A 62 -9.90 5.16 -0.12
C SER A 62 -10.32 4.68 -1.49
N VAL A 63 -11.18 3.67 -1.53
CA VAL A 63 -11.88 3.22 -2.74
C VAL A 63 -13.38 3.39 -2.54
N THR A 64 -14.07 3.94 -3.53
CA THR A 64 -15.54 4.07 -3.52
C THR A 64 -16.14 3.10 -4.52
N LYS A 65 -17.23 2.44 -4.15
CA LYS A 65 -17.99 1.61 -5.10
C LYS A 65 -18.68 2.42 -6.20
N GLU A 66 -18.93 3.70 -5.93
CA GLU A 66 -19.64 4.60 -6.84
C GLU A 66 -18.72 5.22 -7.89
N ASP A 67 -17.44 5.36 -7.58
CA ASP A 67 -16.45 5.99 -8.46
C ASP A 67 -15.50 4.94 -9.08
N ALA A 68 -16.04 3.87 -9.63
CA ALA A 68 -15.29 2.84 -10.36
C ALA A 68 -14.44 3.37 -11.53
N LEU A 69 -14.32 4.69 -11.67
CA LEU A 69 -13.55 5.39 -12.70
C LEU A 69 -12.45 6.30 -12.14
N ILE A 70 -12.29 6.42 -10.82
CA ILE A 70 -11.16 7.18 -10.26
C ILE A 70 -10.03 6.20 -10.01
N ALA A 71 -9.33 5.88 -11.07
CA ALA A 71 -8.06 5.19 -10.96
C ALA A 71 -7.15 6.00 -10.02
N ILE A 72 -6.67 5.38 -8.95
CA ILE A 72 -5.66 5.98 -8.08
C ILE A 72 -4.43 6.24 -8.94
N LYS A 73 -3.94 7.47 -8.93
CA LYS A 73 -2.82 7.89 -9.75
C LYS A 73 -1.53 7.80 -8.97
N LEU A 74 -0.58 7.06 -9.49
CA LEU A 74 0.78 6.94 -8.98
C LEU A 74 1.75 7.69 -9.89
N PHE A 75 2.58 8.52 -9.26
CA PHE A 75 3.68 9.22 -9.91
C PHE A 75 4.97 8.46 -9.65
N TRP A 76 5.62 8.02 -10.73
CA TRP A 76 6.90 7.33 -10.71
C TRP A 76 7.99 8.21 -11.28
N ARG A 77 9.17 8.17 -10.69
CA ARG A 77 10.35 8.88 -11.18
C ARG A 77 11.57 7.95 -11.20
N SER A 78 12.44 8.22 -12.12
CA SER A 78 13.76 7.58 -12.21
C SER A 78 14.79 8.66 -12.53
N ALA A 79 16.01 8.47 -12.07
CA ALA A 79 17.13 9.31 -12.49
C ALA A 79 17.26 9.24 -14.03
N GLY A 80 17.33 10.41 -14.67
CA GLY A 80 17.40 10.49 -16.14
C GLY A 80 16.10 10.28 -16.90
N PHE A 81 14.95 10.15 -16.21
CA PHE A 81 13.65 10.11 -16.89
C PHE A 81 13.37 11.44 -17.61
N GLU A 82 12.99 11.34 -18.87
CA GLU A 82 12.52 12.45 -19.71
C GLU A 82 11.12 12.15 -20.27
N PRO A 83 10.28 13.18 -20.50
CA PRO A 83 8.96 13.00 -21.13
C PRO A 83 9.06 12.23 -22.44
N GLY A 84 8.22 11.23 -22.62
CA GLY A 84 8.25 10.31 -23.78
C GLY A 84 8.90 8.96 -23.48
N MET A 85 9.61 8.83 -22.36
CA MET A 85 10.22 7.57 -21.89
C MET A 85 9.29 6.74 -20.99
N GLU A 86 8.11 7.25 -20.66
CA GLU A 86 7.11 6.61 -19.77
C GLU A 86 6.70 5.19 -20.22
N LYS A 87 6.84 4.88 -21.49
CA LYS A 87 6.53 3.56 -22.07
C LYS A 87 7.43 2.43 -21.57
N GLY A 88 8.59 2.79 -20.98
CA GLY A 88 9.48 1.82 -20.36
C GLY A 88 9.01 1.32 -19.00
N LEU A 89 8.06 2.03 -18.37
CA LEU A 89 7.50 1.62 -17.07
C LEU A 89 6.48 0.50 -17.27
N ASP A 90 6.67 -0.61 -16.57
CA ASP A 90 5.71 -1.69 -16.43
C ASP A 90 5.28 -1.79 -14.96
N VAL A 91 3.96 -1.85 -14.72
CA VAL A 91 3.41 -1.90 -13.35
C VAL A 91 2.41 -3.04 -13.25
N SER A 92 2.59 -3.87 -12.24
CA SER A 92 1.67 -4.93 -11.87
C SER A 92 1.16 -4.76 -10.44
N VAL A 93 -0.06 -5.22 -10.19
CA VAL A 93 -0.72 -5.11 -8.88
C VAL A 93 -1.43 -6.40 -8.56
N ARG A 94 -1.13 -6.97 -7.39
CA ARG A 94 -1.76 -8.19 -6.90
C ARG A 94 -2.17 -8.07 -5.43
N SER A 95 -3.21 -8.77 -5.04
CA SER A 95 -3.59 -8.88 -3.64
C SER A 95 -2.54 -9.68 -2.85
N VAL A 96 -2.19 -9.19 -1.67
CA VAL A 96 -1.29 -9.90 -0.75
C VAL A 96 -1.94 -11.17 -0.20
N ASN A 97 -3.26 -11.13 -0.01
CA ASN A 97 -4.02 -12.24 0.59
C ASN A 97 -4.52 -13.25 -0.45
N ASP A 98 -4.64 -12.84 -1.71
CA ASP A 98 -5.09 -13.68 -2.83
C ASP A 98 -4.29 -13.30 -4.09
N PRO A 99 -3.14 -13.95 -4.34
CA PRO A 99 -2.27 -13.61 -5.47
C PRO A 99 -2.90 -13.73 -6.86
N GLU A 100 -4.02 -14.46 -7.01
CA GLU A 100 -4.77 -14.56 -8.26
C GLU A 100 -5.63 -13.31 -8.51
N GLN A 101 -5.92 -12.54 -7.47
CA GLN A 101 -6.66 -11.29 -7.58
C GLN A 101 -5.71 -10.15 -7.95
N THR A 102 -5.98 -9.50 -9.08
CA THR A 102 -5.19 -8.39 -9.62
C THR A 102 -6.04 -7.13 -9.77
N ALA A 103 -5.39 -5.97 -9.80
CA ALA A 103 -6.03 -4.70 -10.16
C ALA A 103 -5.78 -4.36 -11.62
N VAL A 104 -6.65 -3.52 -12.20
CA VAL A 104 -6.47 -3.00 -13.56
C VAL A 104 -5.48 -1.83 -13.52
N VAL A 105 -4.45 -1.91 -14.35
CA VAL A 105 -3.41 -0.87 -14.45
C VAL A 105 -3.51 -0.19 -15.82
N THR A 106 -3.54 1.15 -15.83
CA THR A 106 -3.53 1.91 -17.08
C THR A 106 -2.14 1.92 -17.71
N ARG A 107 -2.07 2.16 -19.01
CA ARG A 107 -0.78 2.38 -19.67
C ARG A 107 -0.10 3.61 -19.07
N PRO A 108 1.22 3.57 -18.87
CA PRO A 108 1.97 4.72 -18.41
C PRO A 108 1.83 5.92 -19.37
N THR A 109 1.72 7.09 -18.78
CA THR A 109 1.74 8.39 -19.47
C THR A 109 2.71 9.30 -18.72
N ASN A 110 3.06 10.44 -19.29
CA ASN A 110 3.82 11.45 -18.55
C ASN A 110 2.89 12.49 -17.93
N ALA A 111 3.34 13.08 -16.83
CA ALA A 111 2.66 14.19 -16.18
C ALA A 111 3.69 15.18 -15.64
N HIS A 112 3.36 16.45 -15.69
CA HIS A 112 4.15 17.50 -15.05
C HIS A 112 3.50 17.89 -13.74
N ALA A 113 4.19 17.61 -12.64
CA ALA A 113 3.75 17.89 -11.27
C ALA A 113 4.84 18.74 -10.56
N PRO A 114 4.79 20.09 -10.65
CA PRO A 114 5.82 20.96 -10.08
C PRO A 114 6.05 20.72 -8.59
N ASP A 115 4.97 20.47 -7.83
CA ASP A 115 5.03 20.18 -6.39
C ASP A 115 5.72 18.85 -6.07
N LEU A 116 5.84 17.97 -7.06
CA LEU A 116 6.54 16.69 -6.97
C LEU A 116 7.90 16.70 -7.70
N GLY A 117 8.43 17.87 -8.03
CA GLY A 117 9.76 18.02 -8.64
C GLY A 117 9.77 17.94 -10.16
N GLY A 118 8.63 18.11 -10.84
CA GLY A 118 8.57 18.25 -12.30
C GLY A 118 7.94 17.08 -13.03
N TRP A 119 8.60 16.54 -14.05
CA TRP A 119 8.06 15.45 -14.86
C TRP A 119 8.14 14.10 -14.15
N ALA A 120 7.10 13.30 -14.34
CA ALA A 120 6.98 11.95 -13.79
C ALA A 120 6.22 11.04 -14.76
N MET A 121 6.45 9.74 -14.66
CA MET A 121 5.61 8.72 -15.27
C MET A 121 4.35 8.56 -14.43
N LEU A 122 3.18 8.57 -15.06
CA LEU A 122 1.88 8.50 -14.39
C LEU A 122 1.18 7.20 -14.75
N VAL A 123 0.78 6.44 -13.74
CA VAL A 123 -0.01 5.22 -13.88
C VAL A 123 -1.28 5.34 -13.06
N GLY A 124 -2.41 4.96 -13.62
CA GLY A 124 -3.66 4.78 -12.90
C GLY A 124 -3.85 3.32 -12.49
N ILE A 125 -4.37 3.09 -11.29
CA ILE A 125 -4.70 1.76 -10.77
C ILE A 125 -6.15 1.74 -10.34
N ASP A 126 -6.93 0.81 -10.91
CA ASP A 126 -8.31 0.56 -10.53
C ASP A 126 -8.37 -0.73 -9.71
N PHE A 127 -8.56 -0.57 -8.40
CA PHE A 127 -8.65 -1.69 -7.47
C PHE A 127 -10.06 -2.27 -7.46
N PRO A 128 -10.20 -3.62 -7.50
CA PRO A 128 -11.53 -4.26 -7.50
C PRO A 128 -12.26 -4.15 -6.14
N GLY A 129 -11.61 -3.59 -5.12
CA GLY A 129 -12.19 -3.41 -3.79
C GLY A 129 -11.17 -3.04 -2.73
N THR A 130 -11.62 -3.13 -1.48
CA THR A 130 -10.75 -2.94 -0.32
C THR A 130 -9.81 -4.13 -0.13
N GLY A 131 -8.62 -3.91 0.44
CA GLY A 131 -7.67 -4.99 0.67
C GLY A 131 -6.23 -4.51 0.85
N CYS A 132 -5.33 -5.48 0.90
CA CYS A 132 -3.90 -5.28 0.98
C CYS A 132 -3.29 -5.65 -0.38
N TRP A 133 -2.58 -4.73 -1.01
CA TRP A 133 -2.12 -4.84 -2.39
C TRP A 133 -0.62 -4.64 -2.50
N GLU A 134 0.06 -5.57 -3.13
CA GLU A 134 1.44 -5.40 -3.55
C GLU A 134 1.46 -4.81 -4.96
N ILE A 135 2.20 -3.73 -5.11
CA ILE A 135 2.43 -3.03 -6.38
C ILE A 135 3.90 -3.17 -6.72
N THR A 136 4.17 -3.67 -7.92
CA THR A 136 5.54 -3.78 -8.45
C THR A 136 5.64 -2.96 -9.72
N GLY A 137 6.58 -2.02 -9.74
CA GLY A 137 6.95 -1.27 -10.94
C GLY A 137 8.36 -1.67 -11.39
N THR A 138 8.54 -1.80 -12.71
CA THR A 138 9.84 -2.06 -13.34
C THR A 138 10.08 -1.02 -14.42
N TYR A 139 11.25 -0.39 -14.37
CA TYR A 139 11.68 0.60 -15.35
C TYR A 139 13.17 0.39 -15.62
N ASP A 140 13.52 0.20 -16.88
CA ASP A 140 14.84 -0.30 -17.28
C ASP A 140 15.18 -1.61 -16.53
N GLU A 141 16.30 -1.65 -15.84
CA GLU A 141 16.75 -2.80 -15.05
C GLU A 141 16.36 -2.70 -13.57
N GLN A 142 15.63 -1.62 -13.19
CA GLN A 142 15.24 -1.36 -11.81
C GLN A 142 13.84 -1.90 -11.55
N SER A 143 13.65 -2.49 -10.37
CA SER A 143 12.35 -2.95 -9.88
C SER A 143 12.11 -2.46 -8.47
N LEU A 144 10.90 -1.98 -8.21
CA LEU A 144 10.46 -1.49 -6.91
C LEU A 144 9.13 -2.11 -6.56
N SER A 145 9.07 -2.80 -5.42
CA SER A 145 7.83 -3.35 -4.88
C SER A 145 7.47 -2.69 -3.56
N PHE A 146 6.19 -2.43 -3.35
CA PHE A 146 5.66 -1.86 -2.12
C PHE A 146 4.23 -2.32 -1.88
N VAL A 147 3.78 -2.18 -0.64
CA VAL A 147 2.44 -2.60 -0.22
C VAL A 147 1.62 -1.41 0.22
N VAL A 148 0.37 -1.37 -0.24
CA VAL A 148 -0.63 -0.36 0.15
C VAL A 148 -1.89 -1.05 0.65
N GLN A 149 -2.69 -0.31 1.42
CA GLN A 149 -4.00 -0.75 1.84
C GLN A 149 -5.08 0.11 1.19
N THR A 150 -6.09 -0.52 0.61
CA THR A 150 -7.31 0.16 0.18
C THR A 150 -8.42 -0.08 1.19
N VAL A 151 -9.14 0.98 1.55
CA VAL A 151 -10.24 0.96 2.54
C VAL A 151 -11.45 1.73 2.01
N GLU A 152 -12.62 1.50 2.60
CA GLU A 152 -13.80 2.33 2.31
C GLU A 152 -13.58 3.78 2.76
N VAL A 153 -14.26 4.73 2.11
CA VAL A 153 -14.08 6.18 2.35
C VAL A 153 -14.28 6.56 3.81
N GLU A 154 -15.29 6.01 4.48
CA GLU A 154 -15.56 6.35 5.88
C GLU A 154 -14.47 5.81 6.82
N GLU A 155 -13.94 4.64 6.53
CA GLU A 155 -12.80 4.09 7.25
C GLU A 155 -11.54 4.92 7.04
N TYR A 156 -11.28 5.36 5.81
CA TYR A 156 -10.17 6.26 5.49
C TYR A 156 -10.24 7.56 6.31
N LYS A 157 -11.41 8.21 6.34
CA LYS A 157 -11.63 9.43 7.12
C LYS A 157 -11.37 9.22 8.62
N ARG A 158 -11.79 8.07 9.15
CA ARG A 158 -11.55 7.70 10.56
C ARG A 158 -10.06 7.56 10.84
N ILE A 159 -9.33 6.79 10.01
CA ILE A 159 -7.89 6.55 10.17
C ILE A 159 -7.11 7.87 10.10
N VAL A 160 -7.35 8.70 9.08
CA VAL A 160 -6.65 9.98 8.91
C VAL A 160 -6.90 10.91 10.11
N LYS A 161 -8.11 10.94 10.65
CA LYS A 161 -8.44 11.74 11.84
C LYS A 161 -7.68 11.26 13.09
N GLU A 162 -7.60 9.94 13.31
CA GLU A 162 -6.86 9.36 14.43
C GLU A 162 -5.36 9.66 14.35
N LEU A 163 -4.76 9.49 13.17
CA LEU A 163 -3.35 9.77 12.94
C LEU A 163 -3.01 11.26 13.13
N ALA A 164 -3.86 12.15 12.61
CA ALA A 164 -3.70 13.60 12.80
C ALA A 164 -3.89 14.04 14.27
N GLY A 165 -4.70 13.33 15.04
CA GLY A 165 -4.90 13.57 16.47
C GLY A 165 -3.68 13.20 17.31
N ASN A 166 -3.04 12.09 16.98
CA ASN A 166 -1.86 11.58 17.69
C ASN A 166 -0.59 12.43 17.44
N SER A 167 -0.46 13.04 16.27
CA SER A 167 0.64 13.94 15.91
C SER A 167 0.68 15.21 16.79
N LYS A 168 -0.48 15.71 17.25
CA LYS A 168 -0.58 16.89 18.12
C LYS A 168 -0.33 16.62 19.61
N ALA A 169 -0.27 15.37 20.02
CA ALA A 169 -0.06 15.00 21.43
C ALA A 169 1.43 14.77 21.75
N SER A 170 2.32 14.89 20.75
CA SER A 170 3.76 14.60 20.88
C SER A 170 4.64 15.87 20.92
N ASP A 171 4.03 17.05 20.81
CA ASP A 171 4.67 18.36 20.95
C ASP A 171 4.38 18.96 22.33
#